data_977558f493e3f0ad24f602737af2250d
#
_entry.id   977558f493e3f0ad24f602737af2250d
#
_cell.length_a   1.000
_cell.length_b   1.000
_cell.length_c   1.000
_cell.angle_alpha   90.00
_cell.angle_beta   90.00
_cell.angle_gamma   90.00
#
_symmetry.space_group_name_H-M   'P 1'
#
loop_
_entity.id
_entity.type
_entity.pdbx_description
1 polymer ?
#
loop_
_entity_poly.entity_id
_entity_poly.type
_entity_poly.pdbx_seq_one_letter_code
_entity_poly.pdbx_strand_id
1 'polypeptide(L)'
;MNSNLAIFGGDPIRTKPFPVWPKVTNEIKNSIINTIENEEWGVGSSTIDLFNNRFAEMQDAKFSLAIHSGTSAIWICLKAAGIEAGDEVILPSYTFIATSTAVSAPITASISTA
;
A
#
# COMPACT_ATOMS: atom_id res chain seq x y z
N MET A 1 -15.54 -29.19 -29.84
CA MET A 1 -15.46 -28.00 -29.02
C MET A 1 -14.62 -26.96 -29.78
N ASN A 2 -15.19 -25.81 -30.08
CA ASN A 2 -14.49 -24.76 -30.82
C ASN A 2 -13.41 -24.18 -29.88
N SER A 3 -12.15 -24.51 -30.13
CA SER A 3 -11.01 -24.16 -29.27
C SER A 3 -10.41 -22.79 -29.61
N ASN A 4 -11.19 -21.89 -30.20
CA ASN A 4 -10.70 -20.57 -30.53
C ASN A 4 -10.60 -19.71 -29.26
N LEU A 5 -9.41 -19.10 -29.05
CA LEU A 5 -9.23 -18.11 -28.03
C LEU A 5 -10.20 -16.94 -28.24
N ALA A 6 -10.67 -16.33 -27.14
CA ALA A 6 -11.61 -15.20 -27.21
C ALA A 6 -11.08 -14.05 -28.08
N ILE A 7 -9.77 -13.81 -28.11
CA ILE A 7 -9.13 -12.80 -28.96
C ILE A 7 -9.28 -13.08 -30.46
N PHE A 8 -9.56 -14.34 -30.85
CA PHE A 8 -9.82 -14.75 -32.23
C PHE A 8 -11.29 -15.09 -32.49
N GLY A 9 -12.21 -14.57 -31.68
CA GLY A 9 -13.63 -14.73 -31.84
C GLY A 9 -14.24 -15.94 -31.13
N GLY A 10 -13.51 -16.59 -30.23
CA GLY A 10 -14.07 -17.62 -29.35
C GLY A 10 -14.82 -17.01 -28.16
N ASP A 11 -15.49 -17.87 -27.40
CA ASP A 11 -16.23 -17.45 -26.21
C ASP A 11 -15.26 -17.02 -25.08
N PRO A 12 -15.46 -15.82 -24.49
CA PRO A 12 -14.63 -15.38 -23.37
C PRO A 12 -14.97 -16.18 -22.11
N ILE A 13 -13.96 -16.55 -21.33
CA ILE A 13 -14.12 -17.23 -20.04
C ILE A 13 -14.95 -16.37 -19.06
N ARG A 14 -14.88 -15.04 -19.21
CA ARG A 14 -15.60 -14.09 -18.36
C ARG A 14 -16.39 -13.12 -19.22
N THR A 15 -17.69 -13.09 -19.01
CA THR A 15 -18.62 -12.14 -19.66
C THR A 15 -19.05 -10.99 -18.74
N LYS A 16 -18.87 -11.17 -17.41
CA LYS A 16 -19.20 -10.12 -16.44
C LYS A 16 -18.03 -9.14 -16.30
N PRO A 17 -18.28 -7.82 -16.25
CA PRO A 17 -17.25 -6.84 -15.99
C PRO A 17 -16.62 -7.06 -14.60
N PHE A 18 -15.40 -6.58 -14.42
CA PHE A 18 -14.78 -6.55 -13.09
C PHE A 18 -15.56 -5.58 -12.18
N PRO A 19 -15.60 -5.85 -10.86
CA PRO A 19 -16.22 -4.91 -9.92
C PRO A 19 -15.59 -3.53 -10.04
N VAL A 20 -16.42 -2.50 -9.92
CA VAL A 20 -15.93 -1.11 -9.85
C VAL A 20 -15.21 -0.91 -8.52
N TRP A 21 -14.02 -0.32 -8.58
CA TRP A 21 -13.22 0.02 -7.41
C TRP A 21 -12.66 1.45 -7.57
N PRO A 22 -12.63 2.25 -6.51
CA PRO A 22 -13.11 1.96 -5.14
C PRO A 22 -14.64 1.97 -5.04
N LYS A 23 -15.19 1.09 -4.17
CA LYS A 23 -16.63 1.07 -3.89
C LYS A 23 -16.93 2.03 -2.73
N VAL A 24 -17.63 3.08 -3.02
CA VAL A 24 -18.04 4.07 -2.03
C VAL A 24 -19.34 3.63 -1.34
N THR A 25 -19.28 3.39 -0.04
CA THR A 25 -20.45 3.08 0.80
C THR A 25 -20.89 4.31 1.61
N ASN A 26 -22.07 4.25 2.21
CA ASN A 26 -22.55 5.32 3.09
C ASN A 26 -21.70 5.42 4.36
N GLU A 27 -21.18 4.29 4.87
CA GLU A 27 -20.26 4.30 6.02
C GLU A 27 -18.99 5.08 5.70
N ILE A 28 -18.39 4.87 4.52
CA ILE A 28 -17.20 5.62 4.09
C ILE A 28 -17.52 7.12 4.00
N LYS A 29 -18.65 7.48 3.38
CA LYS A 29 -19.06 8.88 3.28
C LYS A 29 -19.23 9.53 4.65
N ASN A 30 -19.97 8.86 5.54
CA ASN A 30 -20.24 9.37 6.89
C ASN A 30 -18.94 9.49 7.70
N SER A 31 -18.03 8.52 7.60
CA SER A 31 -16.74 8.58 8.28
C SER A 31 -15.91 9.80 7.83
N ILE A 32 -15.87 10.06 6.52
CA ILE A 32 -15.15 11.24 5.99
C ILE A 32 -15.80 12.54 6.47
N ILE A 33 -17.14 12.63 6.39
CA ILE A 33 -17.88 13.81 6.84
C ILE A 33 -17.61 14.08 8.32
N ASN A 34 -17.74 13.05 9.17
CA ASN A 34 -17.49 13.19 10.60
C ASN A 34 -16.05 13.62 10.92
N THR A 35 -15.06 13.09 10.18
CA THR A 35 -13.65 13.50 10.33
C THR A 35 -13.46 14.98 10.03
N ILE A 36 -14.15 15.50 8.99
CA ILE A 36 -14.07 16.92 8.61
C ILE A 36 -14.81 17.80 9.61
N GLU A 37 -16.04 17.45 9.99
CA GLU A 37 -16.88 18.22 10.89
C GLU A 37 -16.32 18.34 12.31
N ASN A 38 -15.61 17.27 12.77
CA ASN A 38 -14.95 17.27 14.07
C ASN A 38 -13.50 17.77 14.04
N GLU A 39 -13.02 18.26 12.89
CA GLU A 39 -11.65 18.74 12.71
C GLU A 39 -10.58 17.68 13.06
N GLU A 40 -10.93 16.39 12.95
CA GLU A 40 -10.09 15.23 13.30
C GLU A 40 -9.13 14.84 12.16
N TRP A 41 -8.43 15.80 11.62
CA TRP A 41 -7.54 15.66 10.45
C TRP A 41 -6.21 16.36 10.68
N GLY A 42 -5.21 15.58 10.92
CA GLY A 42 -3.86 16.09 11.15
C GLY A 42 -3.12 15.26 12.17
N VAL A 43 -1.91 15.69 12.47
CA VAL A 43 -1.05 15.02 13.45
C VAL A 43 -1.71 15.08 14.83
N GLY A 44 -1.86 13.92 15.46
CA GLY A 44 -2.46 13.81 16.80
C GLY A 44 -3.99 13.70 16.80
N SER A 45 -4.64 13.50 15.64
CA SER A 45 -6.07 13.26 15.60
C SER A 45 -6.43 11.85 16.12
N SER A 46 -7.56 11.75 16.81
CA SER A 46 -8.07 10.47 17.32
C SER A 46 -8.41 9.48 16.19
N THR A 47 -8.75 9.98 15.01
CA THR A 47 -9.01 9.18 13.81
C THR A 47 -7.76 8.44 13.35
N ILE A 48 -6.59 9.08 13.40
CA ILE A 48 -5.30 8.45 13.06
C ILE A 48 -4.93 7.38 14.09
N ASP A 49 -5.12 7.67 15.36
CA ASP A 49 -4.85 6.70 16.44
C ASP A 49 -5.74 5.48 16.32
N LEU A 50 -7.03 5.68 16.02
CA LEU A 50 -7.98 4.60 15.78
C LEU A 50 -7.56 3.74 14.57
N PHE A 51 -7.13 4.37 13.48
CA PHE A 51 -6.61 3.66 12.30
C PHE A 51 -5.38 2.83 12.66
N ASN A 52 -4.40 3.44 13.34
CA ASN A 52 -3.18 2.75 13.74
C ASN A 52 -3.49 1.51 14.59
N ASN A 53 -4.32 1.65 15.62
CA ASN A 53 -4.68 0.54 16.49
C ASN A 53 -5.36 -0.60 15.71
N ARG A 54 -6.36 -0.30 14.89
CA ARG A 54 -7.06 -1.31 14.09
C ARG A 54 -6.18 -1.98 13.05
N PHE A 55 -5.27 -1.22 12.45
CA PHE A 55 -4.34 -1.78 11.48
C PHE A 55 -3.31 -2.70 12.16
N ALA A 56 -2.82 -2.33 13.33
CA ALA A 56 -1.95 -3.18 14.13
C ALA A 56 -2.65 -4.50 14.50
N GLU A 57 -3.89 -4.44 15.00
CA GLU A 57 -4.70 -5.62 15.29
C GLU A 57 -4.89 -6.52 14.06
N MET A 58 -5.24 -5.94 12.91
CA MET A 58 -5.45 -6.68 11.65
C MET A 58 -4.17 -7.39 11.18
N GLN A 59 -3.01 -6.83 11.47
CA GLN A 59 -1.70 -7.37 11.07
C GLN A 59 -1.04 -8.24 12.15
N ASP A 60 -1.73 -8.50 13.28
CA ASP A 60 -1.15 -9.17 14.45
C ASP A 60 0.19 -8.53 14.89
N ALA A 61 0.24 -7.20 14.81
CA ALA A 61 1.40 -6.40 15.16
C ALA A 61 1.15 -5.64 16.47
N LYS A 62 2.22 -5.40 17.22
CA LYS A 62 2.13 -4.64 18.48
C LYS A 62 1.82 -3.16 18.24
N PHE A 63 2.33 -2.60 17.16
CA PHE A 63 2.18 -1.19 16.80
C PHE A 63 2.01 -1.03 15.30
N SER A 64 1.36 0.05 14.89
CA SER A 64 1.39 0.53 13.52
C SER A 64 1.49 2.06 13.50
N LEU A 65 1.96 2.61 12.40
CA LEU A 65 2.11 4.03 12.20
C LEU A 65 1.63 4.39 10.79
N ALA A 66 0.57 5.19 10.72
CA ALA A 66 0.11 5.75 9.46
C ALA A 66 1.08 6.83 8.98
N ILE A 67 1.47 6.75 7.71
CA ILE A 67 2.35 7.72 7.04
C ILE A 67 1.79 8.08 5.67
N HIS A 68 2.25 9.17 5.11
CA HIS A 68 1.66 9.80 3.91
C HIS A 68 1.86 9.02 2.60
N SER A 69 2.81 8.07 2.53
CA SER A 69 3.03 7.30 1.30
C SER A 69 3.72 5.96 1.56
N GLY A 70 3.49 4.99 0.67
CA GLY A 70 4.18 3.70 0.71
C GLY A 70 5.69 3.81 0.51
N THR A 71 6.16 4.77 -0.29
CA THR A 71 7.60 5.03 -0.47
C THR A 71 8.26 5.41 0.86
N SER A 72 7.65 6.34 1.59
CA SER A 72 8.12 6.74 2.92
C SER A 72 8.02 5.59 3.93
N ALA A 73 6.99 4.73 3.79
CA ALA A 73 6.85 3.54 4.63
C ALA A 73 8.05 2.61 4.50
N ILE A 74 8.40 2.25 3.28
CA ILE A 74 9.55 1.38 3.01
C ILE A 74 10.82 2.01 3.55
N TRP A 75 11.04 3.28 3.28
CA TRP A 75 12.22 3.99 3.76
C TRP A 75 12.33 4.01 5.29
N ILE A 76 11.24 4.34 5.99
CA ILE A 76 11.21 4.36 7.45
C ILE A 76 11.49 2.96 8.03
N CYS A 77 10.91 1.92 7.43
CA CYS A 77 11.17 0.53 7.83
C CYS A 77 12.64 0.14 7.66
N LEU A 78 13.27 0.52 6.55
CA LEU A 78 14.70 0.25 6.31
C LEU A 78 15.57 0.99 7.34
N LYS A 79 15.26 2.24 7.63
CA LYS A 79 15.96 3.02 8.67
C LYS A 79 15.78 2.42 10.06
N ALA A 80 14.58 2.02 10.40
CA ALA A 80 14.28 1.37 11.67
C ALA A 80 14.98 0.01 11.82
N ALA A 81 15.22 -0.68 10.70
CA ALA A 81 16.00 -1.93 10.65
C ALA A 81 17.52 -1.70 10.71
N GLY A 82 17.99 -0.45 10.71
CA GLY A 82 19.40 -0.11 10.77
C GLY A 82 20.14 -0.19 9.43
N ILE A 83 19.42 -0.21 8.31
CA ILE A 83 20.04 -0.26 6.96
C ILE A 83 20.72 1.06 6.66
N GLU A 84 22.00 1.00 6.28
CA GLU A 84 22.87 2.13 6.02
C GLU A 84 23.55 2.05 4.65
N ALA A 85 24.32 3.09 4.31
CA ALA A 85 25.10 3.12 3.09
C ALA A 85 26.14 1.99 3.08
N GLY A 86 26.14 1.20 1.99
CA GLY A 86 27.00 0.03 1.83
C GLY A 86 26.31 -1.31 2.10
N ASP A 87 25.13 -1.29 2.70
CA ASP A 87 24.33 -2.52 2.86
C ASP A 87 23.69 -2.96 1.53
N GLU A 88 23.34 -4.22 1.45
CA GLU A 88 22.66 -4.82 0.30
C GLU A 88 21.21 -5.13 0.64
N VAL A 89 20.28 -4.73 -0.24
CA VAL A 89 18.85 -4.99 -0.08
C VAL A 89 18.32 -5.77 -1.30
N ILE A 90 17.74 -6.94 -1.04
CA ILE A 90 17.13 -7.77 -2.07
C ILE A 90 15.70 -7.32 -2.31
N LEU A 91 15.37 -7.03 -3.57
CA LEU A 91 14.06 -6.58 -4.00
C LEU A 91 13.46 -7.51 -5.07
N PRO A 92 12.12 -7.63 -5.15
CA PRO A 92 11.48 -8.27 -6.30
C PRO A 92 11.80 -7.50 -7.58
N SER A 93 12.11 -8.20 -8.67
CA SER A 93 12.35 -7.59 -9.98
C SER A 93 11.09 -7.00 -10.61
N TYR A 94 9.91 -7.53 -10.29
CA TYR A 94 8.61 -7.03 -10.74
C TYR A 94 7.88 -6.35 -9.57
N THR A 95 8.06 -5.05 -9.46
CA THR A 95 7.44 -4.21 -8.42
C THR A 95 7.28 -2.78 -8.90
N PHE A 96 6.59 -1.95 -8.11
CA PHE A 96 6.50 -0.52 -8.36
C PHE A 96 7.84 0.16 -8.07
N ILE A 97 8.20 1.16 -8.87
CA ILE A 97 9.49 1.86 -8.80
C ILE A 97 9.82 2.40 -7.39
N ALA A 98 8.79 2.74 -6.60
CA ALA A 98 8.97 3.21 -5.23
C ALA A 98 9.75 2.23 -4.34
N THR A 99 9.68 0.93 -4.61
CA THR A 99 10.42 -0.09 -3.86
C THR A 99 11.92 0.11 -4.00
N SER A 100 12.41 0.34 -5.22
CA SER A 100 13.83 0.58 -5.46
C SER A 100 14.26 2.00 -5.07
N THR A 101 13.43 3.01 -5.33
CA THR A 101 13.77 4.38 -4.96
C THR A 101 13.82 4.61 -3.46
N ALA A 102 12.99 3.92 -2.67
CA ALA A 102 13.05 3.98 -1.22
C ALA A 102 14.36 3.42 -0.65
N VAL A 103 14.98 2.46 -1.34
CA VAL A 103 16.30 1.91 -0.97
C VAL A 103 17.42 2.84 -1.41
N SER A 104 17.40 3.29 -2.68
CA SER A 104 18.56 3.96 -3.30
C SER A 104 18.66 5.45 -2.94
N ALA A 105 17.57 6.19 -2.87
CA ALA A 105 17.63 7.64 -2.79
C ALA A 105 18.12 8.20 -1.42
N PRO A 106 17.63 7.70 -0.27
CA PRO A 106 18.04 8.26 1.01
C PRO A 106 19.13 7.47 1.74
N ILE A 107 19.41 6.23 1.35
CA ILE A 107 20.29 5.34 2.10
C ILE A 107 21.58 5.04 1.34
N THR A 108 21.59 5.21 0.03
CA THR A 108 22.70 4.83 -0.87
C THR A 108 23.10 3.35 -0.72
N ALA A 109 22.13 2.49 -0.33
CA ALA A 109 22.36 1.05 -0.26
C ALA A 109 22.37 0.42 -1.66
N SER A 110 23.12 -0.66 -1.83
CA SER A 110 23.15 -1.43 -3.06
C SER A 110 21.83 -2.21 -3.23
N ILE A 111 21.30 -2.25 -4.45
CA ILE A 111 20.09 -3.00 -4.77
C ILE A 111 20.50 -4.30 -5.47
N SER A 112 20.07 -5.43 -4.94
CA SER A 112 20.12 -6.72 -5.62
C SER A 112 18.70 -7.19 -5.96
N THR A 113 18.53 -7.75 -7.16
CA THR A 113 17.24 -8.32 -7.60
C THR A 113 17.29 -9.85 -7.52
N ALA A 114 16.23 -10.43 -6.96
CA ALA A 114 16.03 -11.88 -6.96
C ALA A 114 15.28 -12.34 -8.21
#